data_34a9961f77d3d57d1c0d0980a3e54dcc
#
_entry.id   34a9961f77d3d57d1c0d0980a3e54dcc
#
_cell.length_a   1.000
_cell.length_b   1.000
_cell.length_c   1.000
_cell.angle_alpha   90.00
_cell.angle_beta   90.00
_cell.angle_gamma   90.00
#
_symmetry.space_group_name_H-M   'P 1'
#
loop_
_entity.id
_entity.type
_entity.pdbx_description
1 polymer ?
#
loop_
_entity_poly.entity_id
_entity_poly.type
_entity_poly.pdbx_seq_one_letter_code
_entity_poly.pdbx_strand_id
1 'polypeptide(L)'
;GIKGVVLIGGGEPLAHPAIGQFMNYLGKNDISIGITTNGSFIHKHINAIAKYSNWTRVSMDSATDEMFLKLRPTKGGGSKFHIIVDNMKKLAKVKKGKLGFSFLIRTEIEGPGVVSNIHEIYDAAVLAREIGCDYFEVKPSYQYRKNTVHSLVQHELEKMEQAKKEINRLSELVTDSFS
;
A
#
# COMPACT_ATOMS: atom_id res chain seq x y z
N GLY A 1 -27.97 12.21 -2.62
CA GLY A 1 -26.71 12.85 -3.00
C GLY A 1 -25.53 11.92 -2.71
N ILE A 2 -24.36 12.23 -3.27
CA ILE A 2 -23.10 11.50 -3.02
C ILE A 2 -22.65 11.76 -1.59
N LYS A 3 -22.35 10.68 -0.84
CA LYS A 3 -21.89 10.78 0.55
C LYS A 3 -20.39 10.47 0.71
N GLY A 4 -19.77 9.83 -0.26
CA GLY A 4 -18.37 9.48 -0.22
C GLY A 4 -17.76 9.32 -1.61
N VAL A 5 -16.46 9.59 -1.70
CA VAL A 5 -15.66 9.47 -2.92
C VAL A 5 -14.38 8.72 -2.57
N VAL A 6 -14.01 7.75 -3.39
CA VAL A 6 -12.70 7.07 -3.32
C VAL A 6 -11.84 7.59 -4.47
N LEU A 7 -10.74 8.23 -4.11
CA LEU A 7 -9.72 8.69 -5.04
C LEU A 7 -8.77 7.52 -5.35
N ILE A 8 -9.04 6.86 -6.45
CA ILE A 8 -8.30 5.70 -6.97
C ILE A 8 -8.33 5.75 -8.49
N GLY A 9 -7.38 5.15 -9.19
CA GLY A 9 -7.47 5.13 -10.65
C GLY A 9 -6.33 4.41 -11.33
N GLY A 10 -6.31 4.45 -12.68
CA GLY A 10 -5.29 3.86 -13.55
C GLY A 10 -3.93 4.56 -13.50
N GLY A 11 -3.72 5.48 -12.57
CA GLY A 11 -2.48 6.21 -12.31
C GLY A 11 -2.41 6.61 -10.85
N GLU A 12 -1.64 7.65 -10.54
CA GLU A 12 -1.49 8.18 -9.19
C GLU A 12 -2.43 9.38 -8.97
N PRO A 13 -3.48 9.25 -8.12
CA PRO A 13 -4.43 10.35 -7.89
C PRO A 13 -3.76 11.63 -7.38
N LEU A 14 -2.77 11.51 -6.49
CA LEU A 14 -2.07 12.66 -5.91
C LEU A 14 -1.12 13.36 -6.89
N ALA A 15 -0.93 12.83 -8.10
CA ALA A 15 -0.18 13.51 -9.16
C ALA A 15 -1.01 14.61 -9.85
N HIS A 16 -2.33 14.58 -9.74
CA HIS A 16 -3.19 15.57 -10.39
C HIS A 16 -3.05 16.95 -9.73
N PRO A 17 -2.78 18.02 -10.48
CA PRO A 17 -2.46 19.33 -9.91
C PRO A 17 -3.61 19.94 -9.07
N ALA A 18 -4.86 19.65 -9.42
CA ALA A 18 -6.03 20.19 -8.71
C ALA A 18 -6.54 19.27 -7.58
N ILE A 19 -5.87 18.14 -7.28
CA ILE A 19 -6.41 17.16 -6.31
C ILE A 19 -6.57 17.74 -4.91
N GLY A 20 -5.65 18.60 -4.47
CA GLY A 20 -5.75 19.26 -3.18
C GLY A 20 -6.96 20.19 -3.09
N GLN A 21 -7.26 20.93 -4.15
CA GLN A 21 -8.46 21.79 -4.23
C GLN A 21 -9.72 20.94 -4.23
N PHE A 22 -9.73 19.83 -4.96
CA PHE A 22 -10.84 18.90 -5.01
C PHE A 22 -11.14 18.27 -3.64
N MET A 23 -10.11 17.81 -2.93
CA MET A 23 -10.27 17.31 -1.55
C MET A 23 -10.83 18.38 -0.60
N ASN A 24 -10.35 19.63 -0.72
CA ASN A 24 -10.88 20.74 0.06
C ASN A 24 -12.37 21.00 -0.25
N TYR A 25 -12.76 20.93 -1.53
CA TYR A 25 -14.15 21.07 -1.94
C TYR A 25 -15.03 19.97 -1.36
N LEU A 26 -14.64 18.71 -1.52
CA LEU A 26 -15.37 17.56 -0.98
C LEU A 26 -15.53 17.66 0.55
N GLY A 27 -14.42 17.91 1.27
CA GLY A 27 -14.45 18.00 2.72
C GLY A 27 -15.25 19.15 3.28
N LYS A 28 -15.34 20.30 2.56
CA LYS A 28 -16.20 21.43 2.94
C LYS A 28 -17.69 21.16 2.70
N ASN A 29 -18.02 20.16 1.89
CA ASN A 29 -19.40 19.75 1.60
C ASN A 29 -19.75 18.42 2.30
N ASP A 30 -19.04 18.06 3.36
CA ASP A 30 -19.27 16.87 4.19
C ASP A 30 -19.28 15.55 3.39
N ILE A 31 -18.51 15.49 2.31
CA ILE A 31 -18.34 14.28 1.50
C ILE A 31 -17.11 13.51 2.01
N SER A 32 -17.32 12.29 2.46
CA SER A 32 -16.24 11.40 2.94
C SER A 32 -15.24 11.08 1.84
N ILE A 33 -13.94 11.09 2.17
CA ILE A 33 -12.85 10.89 1.23
C ILE A 33 -12.02 9.66 1.62
N GLY A 34 -11.96 8.68 0.72
CA GLY A 34 -10.99 7.61 0.75
C GLY A 34 -9.90 7.82 -0.29
N ILE A 35 -8.67 7.44 0.01
CA ILE A 35 -7.54 7.61 -0.93
C ILE A 35 -6.78 6.29 -1.04
N THR A 36 -6.51 5.82 -2.26
CA THR A 36 -5.49 4.80 -2.54
C THR A 36 -4.41 5.43 -3.39
N THR A 37 -3.16 5.40 -2.92
CA THR A 37 -2.03 6.11 -3.52
C THR A 37 -0.75 5.27 -3.48
N ASN A 38 0.19 5.56 -4.36
CA ASN A 38 1.55 5.05 -4.25
C ASN A 38 2.40 5.82 -3.21
N GLY A 39 1.86 6.85 -2.57
CA GLY A 39 2.50 7.60 -1.49
C GLY A 39 3.54 8.65 -1.93
N SER A 40 4.00 8.65 -3.18
CA SER A 40 5.11 9.51 -3.60
C SER A 40 4.79 11.01 -3.59
N PHE A 41 3.51 11.38 -3.65
CA PHE A 41 3.06 12.79 -3.68
C PHE A 41 2.32 13.24 -2.42
N ILE A 42 2.26 12.45 -1.36
CA ILE A 42 1.60 12.81 -0.08
C ILE A 42 2.08 14.17 0.41
N HIS A 43 3.39 14.44 0.38
CA HIS A 43 3.97 15.70 0.85
C HIS A 43 3.40 16.95 0.18
N LYS A 44 2.95 16.85 -1.08
CA LYS A 44 2.36 17.98 -1.82
C LYS A 44 0.96 18.34 -1.32
N HIS A 45 0.25 17.40 -0.73
CA HIS A 45 -1.16 17.53 -0.37
C HIS A 45 -1.42 17.17 1.10
N ILE A 46 -0.38 17.10 1.92
CA ILE A 46 -0.44 16.58 3.29
C ILE A 46 -1.51 17.27 4.14
N ASN A 47 -1.65 18.59 4.01
CA ASN A 47 -2.64 19.35 4.79
C ASN A 47 -4.09 18.99 4.41
N ALA A 48 -4.37 18.80 3.12
CA ALA A 48 -5.71 18.41 2.65
C ALA A 48 -6.03 16.97 3.05
N ILE A 49 -5.06 16.05 2.88
CA ILE A 49 -5.19 14.65 3.30
C ILE A 49 -5.42 14.55 4.80
N ALA A 50 -4.57 15.19 5.61
CA ALA A 50 -4.65 15.15 7.06
C ALA A 50 -5.98 15.71 7.59
N LYS A 51 -6.53 16.74 6.94
CA LYS A 51 -7.74 17.39 7.39
C LYS A 51 -9.02 16.68 6.97
N TYR A 52 -9.08 16.16 5.74
CA TYR A 52 -10.33 15.74 5.11
C TYR A 52 -10.40 14.26 4.72
N SER A 53 -9.27 13.55 4.66
CA SER A 53 -9.32 12.12 4.33
C SER A 53 -9.82 11.31 5.53
N ASN A 54 -10.85 10.50 5.32
CA ASN A 54 -11.34 9.54 6.31
C ASN A 54 -10.38 8.35 6.41
N TRP A 55 -9.81 7.94 5.28
CA TRP A 55 -8.75 6.95 5.22
C TRP A 55 -7.82 7.17 4.01
N THR A 56 -6.55 6.92 4.21
CA THR A 56 -5.52 6.92 3.17
C THR A 56 -4.78 5.60 3.21
N ARG A 57 -4.81 4.87 2.11
CA ARG A 57 -4.12 3.58 1.94
C ARG A 57 -2.97 3.74 0.97
N VAL A 58 -1.77 3.40 1.43
CA VAL A 58 -0.55 3.49 0.64
C VAL A 58 -0.13 2.11 0.16
N SER A 59 0.07 1.95 -1.15
CA SER A 59 0.51 0.69 -1.76
C SER A 59 2.03 0.60 -1.68
N MET A 60 2.54 -0.27 -0.81
CA MET A 60 3.98 -0.45 -0.58
C MET A 60 4.54 -1.75 -1.15
N ASP A 61 3.89 -2.88 -0.84
CA ASP A 61 4.22 -4.25 -1.31
C ASP A 61 5.62 -4.75 -0.90
N SER A 62 6.31 -4.07 0.02
CA SER A 62 7.63 -4.46 0.50
C SER A 62 7.97 -3.85 1.85
N ALA A 63 8.88 -4.49 2.59
CA ALA A 63 9.48 -3.98 3.82
C ALA A 63 10.82 -3.27 3.56
N THR A 64 11.48 -3.58 2.46
CA THR A 64 12.83 -3.12 2.14
C THR A 64 12.87 -2.32 0.84
N ASP A 65 13.88 -1.43 0.73
CA ASP A 65 14.15 -0.68 -0.50
C ASP A 65 14.54 -1.59 -1.66
N GLU A 66 15.29 -2.66 -1.36
CA GLU A 66 15.73 -3.64 -2.36
C GLU A 66 14.53 -4.34 -3.02
N MET A 67 13.59 -4.85 -2.22
CA MET A 67 12.38 -5.49 -2.73
C MET A 67 11.46 -4.48 -3.43
N PHE A 68 11.33 -3.27 -2.87
CA PHE A 68 10.56 -2.21 -3.50
C PHE A 68 11.10 -1.86 -4.88
N LEU A 69 12.41 -1.74 -5.03
CA LEU A 69 13.06 -1.48 -6.32
C LEU A 69 12.77 -2.58 -7.36
N LYS A 70 12.79 -3.85 -6.93
CA LYS A 70 12.46 -4.99 -7.81
C LYS A 70 11.00 -4.97 -8.27
N LEU A 71 10.07 -4.64 -7.37
CA LEU A 71 8.64 -4.72 -7.65
C LEU A 71 8.05 -3.43 -8.25
N ARG A 72 8.64 -2.28 -7.93
CA ARG A 72 8.11 -0.94 -8.27
C ARG A 72 9.20 0.05 -8.72
N PRO A 73 10.05 -0.31 -9.69
CA PRO A 73 11.06 0.62 -10.19
C PRO A 73 10.40 1.86 -10.78
N THR A 74 11.05 3.00 -10.66
CA THR A 74 10.66 4.19 -11.42
C THR A 74 11.04 4.04 -12.89
N LYS A 75 10.50 4.89 -13.77
CA LYS A 75 10.90 4.91 -15.19
C LYS A 75 12.42 5.10 -15.40
N GLY A 76 13.11 5.71 -14.44
CA GLY A 76 14.56 5.90 -14.45
C GLY A 76 15.34 4.80 -13.71
N GLY A 77 14.69 3.68 -13.31
CA GLY A 77 15.35 2.57 -12.64
C GLY A 77 15.65 2.79 -11.15
N GLY A 78 15.21 3.91 -10.55
CA GLY A 78 15.42 4.20 -9.12
C GLY A 78 14.27 3.77 -8.23
N SER A 79 14.50 3.76 -6.91
CA SER A 79 13.48 3.50 -5.88
C SER A 79 12.92 4.80 -5.31
N LYS A 80 11.66 4.74 -4.86
CA LYS A 80 11.02 5.80 -4.06
C LYS A 80 10.69 5.35 -2.63
N PHE A 81 11.16 4.21 -2.21
CA PHE A 81 10.83 3.60 -0.92
C PHE A 81 10.99 4.59 0.25
N HIS A 82 12.18 5.15 0.42
CA HIS A 82 12.46 6.06 1.53
C HIS A 82 11.62 7.34 1.50
N ILE A 83 11.37 7.87 0.29
CA ILE A 83 10.50 9.05 0.11
C ILE A 83 9.07 8.74 0.57
N ILE A 84 8.57 7.54 0.23
CA ILE A 84 7.21 7.13 0.58
C ILE A 84 7.10 6.88 2.09
N VAL A 85 8.06 6.17 2.68
CA VAL A 85 8.12 5.94 4.13
C VAL A 85 8.15 7.27 4.89
N ASP A 86 8.96 8.21 4.45
CA ASP A 86 9.05 9.56 5.04
C ASP A 86 7.73 10.34 4.94
N ASN A 87 7.09 10.27 3.79
CA ASN A 87 5.78 10.87 3.56
C ASN A 87 4.71 10.27 4.48
N MET A 88 4.70 8.95 4.65
CA MET A 88 3.79 8.26 5.54
C MET A 88 4.04 8.64 7.01
N LYS A 89 5.30 8.67 7.46
CA LYS A 89 5.68 9.13 8.81
C LYS A 89 5.22 10.56 9.09
N LYS A 90 5.36 11.46 8.11
CA LYS A 90 4.88 12.84 8.22
C LYS A 90 3.35 12.90 8.32
N LEU A 91 2.65 12.12 7.48
CA LEU A 91 1.20 12.07 7.51
C LEU A 91 0.67 11.45 8.81
N ALA A 92 1.30 10.41 9.33
CA ALA A 92 0.92 9.74 10.58
C ALA A 92 0.88 10.71 11.77
N LYS A 93 1.76 11.71 11.80
CA LYS A 93 1.83 12.73 12.88
C LYS A 93 0.69 13.74 12.87
N VAL A 94 0.06 13.97 11.70
CA VAL A 94 -0.91 15.07 11.52
C VAL A 94 -2.29 14.61 11.05
N LYS A 95 -2.44 13.34 10.67
CA LYS A 95 -3.69 12.78 10.17
C LYS A 95 -4.80 12.79 11.21
N LYS A 96 -6.03 13.02 10.75
CA LYS A 96 -7.26 12.83 11.54
C LYS A 96 -7.95 11.51 11.21
N GLY A 97 -7.87 11.08 9.97
CA GLY A 97 -8.40 9.81 9.50
C GLY A 97 -7.40 8.66 9.64
N LYS A 98 -7.75 7.50 9.09
CA LYS A 98 -6.95 6.30 9.15
C LYS A 98 -5.85 6.28 8.08
N LEU A 99 -4.64 5.85 8.45
CA LEU A 99 -3.54 5.57 7.53
C LEU A 99 -3.30 4.07 7.46
N GLY A 100 -3.34 3.51 6.28
CA GLY A 100 -3.11 2.09 6.04
C GLY A 100 -1.90 1.82 5.15
N PHE A 101 -1.23 0.72 5.46
CA PHE A 101 -0.18 0.14 4.63
C PHE A 101 -0.79 -1.05 3.88
N SER A 102 -0.80 -1.03 2.56
CA SER A 102 -1.30 -2.12 1.73
C SER A 102 -0.14 -2.91 1.15
N PHE A 103 -0.19 -4.22 1.36
CA PHE A 103 0.79 -5.19 0.87
C PHE A 103 0.11 -6.18 -0.07
N LEU A 104 0.41 -6.09 -1.35
CA LEU A 104 -0.03 -7.06 -2.33
C LEU A 104 1.02 -8.17 -2.43
N ILE A 105 0.61 -9.41 -2.18
CA ILE A 105 1.49 -10.57 -2.37
C ILE A 105 1.78 -10.69 -3.86
N ARG A 106 3.04 -10.52 -4.23
CA ARG A 106 3.49 -10.60 -5.63
C ARG A 106 4.51 -11.71 -5.79
N THR A 107 4.39 -12.37 -6.92
CA THR A 107 5.40 -13.30 -7.41
C THR A 107 5.56 -13.04 -8.89
N GLU A 108 6.73 -12.57 -9.27
CA GLU A 108 7.04 -12.24 -10.65
C GLU A 108 8.17 -13.13 -11.15
N ILE A 109 8.10 -13.54 -12.40
CA ILE A 109 9.16 -14.29 -13.06
C ILE A 109 10.02 -13.27 -13.80
N GLU A 110 11.26 -13.09 -13.35
CA GLU A 110 12.24 -12.21 -13.98
C GLU A 110 13.36 -13.08 -14.60
N GLY A 111 13.32 -13.29 -15.91
CA GLY A 111 14.30 -14.13 -16.59
C GLY A 111 14.31 -15.56 -16.02
N PRO A 112 15.47 -16.09 -15.57
CA PRO A 112 15.57 -17.41 -14.94
C PRO A 112 15.17 -17.44 -13.46
N GLY A 113 14.82 -16.29 -12.87
CA GLY A 113 14.53 -16.14 -11.43
C GLY A 113 13.07 -15.88 -11.12
N VAL A 114 12.72 -16.11 -9.84
CA VAL A 114 11.40 -15.77 -9.29
C VAL A 114 11.61 -14.75 -8.17
N VAL A 115 11.00 -13.58 -8.32
CA VAL A 115 10.94 -12.57 -7.26
C VAL A 115 9.63 -12.74 -6.50
N SER A 116 9.70 -12.94 -5.18
CA SER A 116 8.53 -13.05 -4.31
C SER A 116 8.75 -12.22 -3.05
N ASN A 117 7.73 -11.45 -2.66
CA ASN A 117 7.75 -10.63 -1.45
C ASN A 117 7.10 -11.30 -0.23
N ILE A 118 6.73 -12.58 -0.32
CA ILE A 118 6.02 -13.29 0.76
C ILE A 118 6.79 -13.25 2.09
N HIS A 119 8.11 -13.40 2.03
CA HIS A 119 8.97 -13.41 3.20
C HIS A 119 9.08 -12.04 3.91
N GLU A 120 8.65 -10.97 3.26
CA GLU A 120 8.64 -9.62 3.84
C GLU A 120 7.29 -9.25 4.51
N ILE A 121 6.29 -10.12 4.52
CA ILE A 121 4.94 -9.79 5.04
C ILE A 121 5.03 -9.32 6.50
N TYR A 122 5.71 -10.08 7.36
CA TYR A 122 5.84 -9.73 8.79
C TYR A 122 6.62 -8.44 8.99
N ASP A 123 7.77 -8.30 8.34
CA ASP A 123 8.62 -7.11 8.45
C ASP A 123 7.92 -5.86 7.91
N ALA A 124 7.09 -6.00 6.86
CA ALA A 124 6.28 -4.91 6.34
C ALA A 124 5.20 -4.45 7.34
N ALA A 125 4.61 -5.38 8.10
CA ALA A 125 3.67 -5.04 9.15
C ALA A 125 4.36 -4.35 10.34
N VAL A 126 5.57 -4.79 10.72
CA VAL A 126 6.42 -4.11 11.71
C VAL A 126 6.73 -2.68 11.25
N LEU A 127 7.17 -2.53 10.00
CA LEU A 127 7.44 -1.21 9.40
C LEU A 127 6.18 -0.33 9.39
N ALA A 128 5.02 -0.87 9.04
CA ALA A 128 3.75 -0.13 9.07
C ALA A 128 3.44 0.41 10.48
N ARG A 129 3.62 -0.42 11.51
CA ARG A 129 3.46 -0.02 12.91
C ARG A 129 4.46 1.07 13.32
N GLU A 130 5.73 0.94 12.95
CA GLU A 130 6.79 1.94 13.22
C GLU A 130 6.55 3.28 12.52
N ILE A 131 5.95 3.25 11.33
CA ILE A 131 5.52 4.46 10.61
C ILE A 131 4.40 5.18 11.37
N GLY A 132 3.57 4.47 12.13
CA GLY A 132 2.37 4.97 12.79
C GLY A 132 1.12 4.81 11.93
N CYS A 133 1.06 3.75 11.11
CA CYS A 133 -0.16 3.33 10.44
C CYS A 133 -1.18 2.82 11.46
N ASP A 134 -2.47 2.90 11.12
CA ASP A 134 -3.55 2.35 11.94
C ASP A 134 -3.85 0.89 11.56
N TYR A 135 -3.50 0.48 10.35
CA TYR A 135 -3.71 -0.89 9.88
C TYR A 135 -2.71 -1.31 8.80
N PHE A 136 -2.52 -2.61 8.73
CA PHE A 136 -1.77 -3.30 7.68
C PHE A 136 -2.69 -4.27 6.95
N GLU A 137 -2.76 -4.19 5.64
CA GLU A 137 -3.64 -4.99 4.81
C GLU A 137 -2.83 -5.86 3.85
N VAL A 138 -2.95 -7.17 3.97
CA VAL A 138 -2.35 -8.15 3.04
C VAL A 138 -3.40 -8.63 2.05
N LYS A 139 -3.06 -8.63 0.78
CA LYS A 139 -3.94 -9.12 -0.31
C LYS A 139 -3.19 -10.08 -1.23
N PRO A 140 -3.84 -11.16 -1.68
CA PRO A 140 -3.31 -11.95 -2.78
C PRO A 140 -3.39 -11.15 -4.09
N SER A 141 -2.40 -11.33 -4.97
CA SER A 141 -2.51 -10.82 -6.34
C SER A 141 -3.25 -11.85 -7.19
N TYR A 142 -4.37 -11.43 -7.77
CA TYR A 142 -5.08 -12.24 -8.75
C TYR A 142 -4.48 -11.97 -10.13
N GLN A 143 -3.53 -12.79 -10.56
CA GLN A 143 -3.09 -12.79 -11.96
C GLN A 143 -4.05 -13.67 -12.77
N TYR A 144 -4.83 -13.04 -13.63
CA TYR A 144 -5.64 -13.75 -14.60
C TYR A 144 -4.73 -14.32 -15.69
N ARG A 145 -4.28 -15.57 -15.54
CA ARG A 145 -3.49 -16.27 -16.56
C ARG A 145 -4.43 -17.13 -17.40
N LYS A 146 -4.53 -16.82 -18.68
CA LYS A 146 -5.41 -17.50 -19.64
C LYS A 146 -5.06 -18.97 -19.92
N ASN A 147 -3.87 -19.46 -19.58
CA ASN A 147 -3.43 -20.84 -19.85
C ASN A 147 -2.46 -21.31 -18.76
N THR A 148 -2.95 -21.91 -17.68
CA THR A 148 -2.10 -22.49 -16.63
C THR A 148 -2.07 -24.00 -16.70
N VAL A 149 -0.89 -24.58 -16.80
CA VAL A 149 -0.59 -26.02 -16.77
C VAL A 149 -0.44 -26.46 -15.30
N HIS A 150 -0.75 -27.71 -14.98
CA HIS A 150 -0.77 -28.32 -13.64
C HIS A 150 0.47 -28.08 -12.75
N SER A 151 1.66 -27.88 -13.32
CA SER A 151 2.90 -27.61 -12.56
C SER A 151 2.93 -26.26 -11.83
N LEU A 152 2.11 -25.30 -12.26
CA LEU A 152 2.00 -23.99 -11.60
C LEU A 152 1.12 -24.05 -10.34
N VAL A 153 0.21 -25.00 -10.24
CA VAL A 153 -0.69 -25.17 -9.10
C VAL A 153 0.07 -25.58 -7.84
N GLN A 154 1.05 -26.50 -7.96
CA GLN A 154 1.84 -26.95 -6.81
C GLN A 154 2.70 -25.80 -6.24
N HIS A 155 3.36 -25.05 -7.09
CA HIS A 155 4.17 -23.92 -6.68
C HIS A 155 3.33 -22.77 -6.06
N GLU A 156 2.12 -22.56 -6.54
CA GLU A 156 1.17 -21.62 -5.93
C GLU A 156 0.67 -22.10 -4.56
N LEU A 157 0.42 -23.39 -4.39
CA LEU A 157 0.05 -23.97 -3.10
C LEU A 157 1.14 -23.81 -2.05
N GLU A 158 2.40 -24.09 -2.40
CA GLU A 158 3.55 -23.91 -1.51
C GLU A 158 3.70 -22.45 -1.07
N LYS A 159 3.51 -21.50 -1.98
CA LYS A 159 3.52 -20.07 -1.67
C LYS A 159 2.36 -19.66 -0.79
N MET A 160 1.17 -20.22 -1.00
CA MET A 160 0.02 -19.95 -0.13
C MET A 160 0.28 -20.44 1.30
N GLU A 161 0.90 -21.61 1.48
CA GLU A 161 1.27 -22.10 2.80
C GLU A 161 2.35 -21.24 3.46
N GLN A 162 3.34 -20.77 2.71
CA GLN A 162 4.33 -19.83 3.20
C GLN A 162 3.67 -18.51 3.62
N ALA A 163 2.80 -17.96 2.77
CA ALA A 163 2.07 -16.73 3.08
C ALA A 163 1.20 -16.88 4.34
N LYS A 164 0.49 -18.01 4.51
CA LYS A 164 -0.28 -18.29 5.73
C LYS A 164 0.58 -18.28 6.99
N LYS A 165 1.79 -18.85 6.95
CA LYS A 165 2.71 -18.82 8.09
C LYS A 165 3.07 -17.39 8.48
N GLU A 166 3.44 -16.56 7.51
CA GLU A 166 3.76 -15.15 7.76
C GLU A 166 2.54 -14.36 8.26
N ILE A 167 1.36 -14.58 7.68
CA ILE A 167 0.11 -13.92 8.08
C ILE A 167 -0.29 -14.32 9.52
N ASN A 168 -0.13 -15.58 9.90
CA ASN A 168 -0.48 -16.03 11.26
C ASN A 168 0.38 -15.33 12.32
N ARG A 169 1.63 -14.98 12.01
CA ARG A 169 2.51 -14.21 12.91
C ARG A 169 2.02 -12.78 13.13
N LEU A 170 1.23 -12.22 12.21
CA LEU A 170 0.74 -10.84 12.33
C LEU A 170 -0.13 -10.61 13.58
N SER A 171 -0.76 -11.65 14.10
CA SER A 171 -1.53 -11.57 15.36
C SER A 171 -0.70 -11.04 16.54
N GLU A 172 0.62 -11.25 16.52
CA GLU A 172 1.55 -10.76 17.54
C GLU A 172 1.71 -9.22 17.52
N LEU A 173 1.36 -8.59 16.41
CA LEU A 173 1.52 -7.15 16.20
C LEU A 173 0.26 -6.35 16.46
N VAL A 174 -0.90 -7.02 16.60
CA VAL A 174 -2.20 -6.37 16.80
C VAL A 174 -2.26 -5.69 18.16
N THR A 175 -2.71 -4.44 18.17
CA THR A 175 -2.95 -3.62 19.38
C THR A 175 -4.24 -2.83 19.20
N ASP A 176 -4.69 -2.10 20.24
CA ASP A 176 -5.87 -1.21 20.14
C ASP A 176 -5.71 -0.11 19.08
N SER A 177 -4.48 0.27 18.76
CA SER A 177 -4.15 1.32 17.78
C SER A 177 -3.69 0.81 16.40
N PHE A 178 -3.41 -0.49 16.28
CA PHE A 178 -2.92 -1.09 15.05
C PHE A 178 -3.54 -2.47 14.82
N SER A 179 -4.13 -2.66 13.62
CA SER A 179 -4.81 -3.90 13.21
C SER A 179 -4.33 -4.42 11.85
#